data_562c4f74bc494e8e85c5f301e528c781
#
_entry.id   562c4f74bc494e8e85c5f301e528c781
#
_cell.length_a   1.000
_cell.length_b   1.000
_cell.length_c   1.000
_cell.angle_alpha   90.00
_cell.angle_beta   90.00
_cell.angle_gamma   90.00
#
_symmetry.space_group_name_H-M   'P 1'
#
loop_
_entity.id
_entity.type
_entity.pdbx_description
1 polymer ?
#
loop_
_entity_poly.entity_id
_entity_poly.type
_entity_poly.pdbx_seq_one_letter_code
_entity_poly.pdbx_strand_id
1 'polypeptide(L)'
;MHKYRTHKCNELGIQNVNENVKLSGWVHRKRDHGQLIFVDLIDHYGLTQVVVDSSNKIFSVAEGLPLESVITITGTVVKRSDDTINKNLPTGHIEVNFY
;
A
#
# COMPACT_ATOMS: atom_id res chain seq x y z
N MET A 1 -9.45 -18.84 -2.83
CA MET A 1 -9.01 -17.43 -2.92
C MET A 1 -9.97 -16.55 -2.14
N HIS A 2 -9.44 -15.59 -1.38
CA HIS A 2 -10.25 -14.65 -0.63
C HIS A 2 -10.92 -13.66 -1.58
N LYS A 3 -12.24 -13.45 -1.48
CA LYS A 3 -12.97 -12.64 -2.46
C LYS A 3 -12.68 -11.12 -2.36
N TYR A 4 -12.16 -10.65 -1.23
CA TYR A 4 -11.89 -9.22 -1.00
C TYR A 4 -10.44 -8.82 -1.25
N ARG A 5 -9.58 -9.76 -1.57
CA ARG A 5 -8.16 -9.47 -1.82
C ARG A 5 -7.59 -10.51 -2.76
N THR A 6 -6.53 -10.11 -3.49
CA THR A 6 -5.76 -11.02 -4.33
C THR A 6 -4.54 -11.55 -3.58
N HIS A 7 -4.01 -10.76 -2.63
CA HIS A 7 -2.78 -11.07 -1.89
C HIS A 7 -2.93 -10.65 -0.44
N LYS A 8 -2.14 -11.29 0.43
CA LYS A 8 -1.96 -10.84 1.81
C LYS A 8 -0.91 -9.74 1.85
N CYS A 9 -0.92 -8.91 2.90
CA CYS A 9 0.00 -7.78 3.00
C CYS A 9 1.46 -8.18 3.19
N ASN A 10 1.78 -9.45 3.40
CA ASN A 10 3.16 -9.94 3.50
C ASN A 10 3.64 -10.67 2.25
N GLU A 11 2.82 -10.79 1.21
CA GLU A 11 3.12 -11.66 0.07
C GLU A 11 3.81 -10.98 -1.10
N LEU A 12 3.80 -9.64 -1.16
CA LEU A 12 4.30 -8.91 -2.32
C LEU A 12 5.80 -8.73 -2.26
N GLY A 13 6.45 -8.93 -3.40
CA GLY A 13 7.87 -8.72 -3.55
C GLY A 13 8.21 -8.27 -4.97
N ILE A 14 9.50 -8.22 -5.29
CA ILE A 14 9.97 -7.76 -6.60
C ILE A 14 9.34 -8.55 -7.75
N GLN A 15 9.08 -9.84 -7.52
CA GLN A 15 8.45 -10.70 -8.54
C GLN A 15 7.03 -10.25 -8.90
N ASN A 16 6.40 -9.42 -8.07
CA ASN A 16 5.04 -8.94 -8.31
C ASN A 16 4.98 -7.57 -9.01
N VAL A 17 6.13 -6.97 -9.29
CA VAL A 17 6.17 -5.64 -9.94
C VAL A 17 5.39 -5.66 -11.24
N ASN A 18 4.57 -4.61 -11.44
CA ASN A 18 3.63 -4.42 -12.55
C ASN A 18 2.34 -5.24 -12.45
N GLU A 19 2.16 -6.06 -11.40
CA GLU A 19 0.88 -6.74 -11.19
C GLU A 19 -0.15 -5.78 -10.58
N ASN A 20 -1.41 -5.96 -10.97
CA ASN A 20 -2.53 -5.29 -10.33
C ASN A 20 -3.01 -6.16 -9.18
N VAL A 21 -3.12 -5.57 -8.00
CA VAL A 21 -3.45 -6.31 -6.79
C VAL A 21 -4.59 -5.65 -6.03
N LYS A 22 -5.28 -6.44 -5.23
CA LYS A 22 -6.29 -5.95 -4.28
C LYS A 22 -5.87 -6.41 -2.89
N LEU A 23 -5.78 -5.45 -1.97
CA LEU A 23 -5.38 -5.70 -0.59
C LEU A 23 -6.46 -5.23 0.35
N SER A 24 -6.65 -5.97 1.44
CA SER A 24 -7.60 -5.60 2.51
C SER A 24 -6.85 -5.60 3.84
N GLY A 25 -7.11 -4.61 4.65
CA GLY A 25 -6.48 -4.50 5.94
C GLY A 25 -6.91 -3.21 6.62
N TRP A 26 -6.09 -2.74 7.55
CA TRP A 26 -6.37 -1.49 8.25
C TRP A 26 -5.17 -0.55 8.17
N VAL A 27 -5.47 0.76 8.30
CA VAL A 27 -4.45 1.82 8.23
C VAL A 27 -3.67 1.82 9.54
N HIS A 28 -2.41 1.41 9.47
CA HIS A 28 -1.53 1.39 10.63
C HIS A 28 -0.83 2.74 10.82
N ARG A 29 -0.39 3.34 9.71
CA ARG A 29 0.37 4.58 9.72
C ARG A 29 0.11 5.32 8.42
N LYS A 30 0.10 6.65 8.50
CA LYS A 30 -0.09 7.50 7.33
C LYS A 30 0.91 8.64 7.39
N ARG A 31 1.56 8.92 6.25
CA ARG A 31 2.54 10.00 6.14
C ARG A 31 2.19 10.86 4.94
N ASP A 32 2.02 12.15 5.15
CA ASP A 32 1.70 13.11 4.10
C ASP A 32 2.99 13.82 3.68
N HIS A 33 3.36 13.67 2.42
CA HIS A 33 4.54 14.29 1.83
C HIS A 33 4.15 15.31 0.74
N GLY A 34 3.04 16.02 0.96
CA GLY A 34 2.58 17.04 0.03
C GLY A 34 1.83 16.44 -1.16
N GLN A 35 2.53 16.03 -2.18
CA GLN A 35 1.91 15.47 -3.39
C GLN A 35 1.69 13.96 -3.33
N LEU A 36 2.20 13.32 -2.27
CA LEU A 36 2.07 11.87 -2.07
C LEU A 36 1.64 11.60 -0.64
N ILE A 37 0.75 10.62 -0.48
CA ILE A 37 0.40 10.10 0.84
C ILE A 37 0.85 8.65 0.86
N PHE A 38 1.62 8.28 1.88
CA PHE A 38 2.07 6.91 2.11
C PHE A 38 1.21 6.32 3.22
N VAL A 39 0.55 5.21 2.92
CA VAL A 39 -0.30 4.49 3.87
C VAL A 39 0.32 3.13 4.13
N ASP A 40 0.65 2.85 5.39
CA ASP A 40 1.09 1.53 5.79
C ASP A 40 -0.18 0.71 6.09
N LEU A 41 -0.51 -0.19 5.18
CA LEU A 41 -1.66 -1.07 5.29
C LEU A 41 -1.22 -2.38 5.92
N ILE A 42 -1.87 -2.77 7.01
CA ILE A 42 -1.55 -4.04 7.68
C ILE A 42 -2.76 -4.96 7.71
N ASP A 43 -2.48 -6.25 7.72
CA ASP A 43 -3.46 -7.29 8.00
C ASP A 43 -2.85 -8.25 9.03
N HIS A 44 -3.45 -9.42 9.24
CA HIS A 44 -2.93 -10.38 10.23
C HIS A 44 -1.60 -10.99 9.81
N TYR A 45 -1.13 -10.76 8.59
CA TYR A 45 0.04 -11.41 8.02
C TYR A 45 1.24 -10.50 7.85
N GLY A 46 1.02 -9.19 7.72
CA GLY A 46 2.13 -8.26 7.52
C GLY A 46 1.68 -6.89 7.08
N LEU A 47 2.63 -6.15 6.50
CA LEU A 47 2.47 -4.75 6.13
C LEU A 47 2.87 -4.53 4.68
N THR A 48 2.09 -3.70 3.96
CA THR A 48 2.44 -3.22 2.63
C THR A 48 2.25 -1.72 2.58
N GLN A 49 3.23 -1.00 2.02
CA GLN A 49 3.12 0.44 1.81
C GLN A 49 2.30 0.72 0.55
N VAL A 50 1.28 1.55 0.70
CA VAL A 50 0.42 2.01 -0.40
C VAL A 50 0.70 3.49 -0.62
N VAL A 51 0.83 3.90 -1.88
CA VAL A 51 1.09 5.30 -2.24
C VAL A 51 -0.10 5.85 -2.99
N VAL A 52 -0.59 7.02 -2.56
CA VAL A 52 -1.66 7.74 -3.23
C VAL A 52 -1.12 9.06 -3.76
N ASP A 53 -1.19 9.25 -5.07
CA ASP A 53 -0.70 10.47 -5.73
C ASP A 53 -1.75 11.57 -5.69
N SER A 54 -1.32 12.83 -5.62
CA SER A 54 -2.22 13.98 -5.57
C SER A 54 -3.10 14.12 -6.82
N SER A 55 -2.71 13.52 -7.94
CA SER A 55 -3.53 13.49 -9.15
C SER A 55 -4.67 12.48 -9.06
N ASN A 56 -4.66 11.59 -8.06
CA ASN A 56 -5.72 10.61 -7.86
C ASN A 56 -6.96 11.27 -7.27
N LYS A 57 -8.13 10.92 -7.80
CA LYS A 57 -9.40 11.50 -7.36
C LYS A 57 -9.69 11.29 -5.88
N ILE A 58 -9.16 10.23 -5.28
CA ILE A 58 -9.41 9.94 -3.87
C ILE A 58 -8.33 10.47 -2.95
N PHE A 59 -7.42 11.30 -3.45
CA PHE A 59 -6.34 11.84 -2.63
C PHE A 59 -6.88 12.53 -1.36
N SER A 60 -7.93 13.34 -1.50
CA SER A 60 -8.54 14.02 -0.36
C SER A 60 -9.17 13.03 0.63
N VAL A 61 -9.72 11.92 0.14
CA VAL A 61 -10.25 10.87 1.01
C VAL A 61 -9.10 10.23 1.79
N ALA A 62 -7.99 9.96 1.11
CA ALA A 62 -6.82 9.37 1.77
C ALA A 62 -6.25 10.30 2.84
N GLU A 63 -6.23 11.62 2.59
CA GLU A 63 -5.79 12.60 3.59
C GLU A 63 -6.62 12.52 4.87
N GLY A 64 -7.91 12.27 4.74
CA GLY A 64 -8.83 12.23 5.87
C GLY A 64 -9.00 10.87 6.53
N LEU A 65 -8.35 9.81 6.03
CA LEU A 65 -8.51 8.47 6.59
C LEU A 65 -8.00 8.41 8.03
N PRO A 66 -8.86 8.02 8.99
CA PRO A 66 -8.39 7.81 10.36
C PRO A 66 -7.48 6.58 10.44
N LEU A 67 -6.54 6.59 11.40
CA LEU A 67 -5.77 5.41 11.72
C LEU A 67 -6.72 4.29 12.15
N GLU A 68 -6.33 3.05 11.87
CA GLU A 68 -7.10 1.84 12.17
C GLU A 68 -8.38 1.67 11.35
N SER A 69 -8.62 2.55 10.36
CA SER A 69 -9.70 2.32 9.40
C SER A 69 -9.48 1.03 8.63
N VAL A 70 -10.54 0.25 8.47
CA VAL A 70 -10.49 -0.97 7.66
C VAL A 70 -10.82 -0.59 6.22
N ILE A 71 -9.91 -0.92 5.29
CA ILE A 71 -10.06 -0.55 3.90
C ILE A 71 -9.68 -1.70 2.97
N THR A 72 -10.22 -1.64 1.76
CA THR A 72 -9.80 -2.50 0.64
C THR A 72 -9.36 -1.57 -0.48
N ILE A 73 -8.16 -1.82 -1.01
CA ILE A 73 -7.60 -0.99 -2.07
C ILE A 73 -7.18 -1.84 -3.27
N THR A 74 -7.17 -1.20 -4.43
CA THR A 74 -6.62 -1.78 -5.66
C THR A 74 -5.47 -0.91 -6.11
N GLY A 75 -4.44 -1.52 -6.66
CA GLY A 75 -3.31 -0.77 -7.14
C GLY A 75 -2.34 -1.63 -7.93
N THR A 76 -1.28 -0.99 -8.41
CA THR A 76 -0.22 -1.65 -9.17
C THR A 76 1.04 -1.72 -8.32
N VAL A 77 1.65 -2.88 -8.26
CA VAL A 77 2.91 -3.07 -7.52
C VAL A 77 4.05 -2.41 -8.30
N VAL A 78 4.81 -1.56 -7.63
CA VAL A 78 5.98 -0.91 -8.19
C VAL A 78 7.18 -1.11 -7.27
N LYS A 79 8.38 -1.07 -7.85
CA LYS A 79 9.61 -1.17 -7.07
C LYS A 79 9.89 0.15 -6.37
N ARG A 80 10.27 0.10 -5.08
CA ARG A 80 10.72 1.30 -4.37
C ARG A 80 12.06 1.75 -4.92
N SER A 81 12.34 3.06 -4.84
CA SER A 81 13.68 3.57 -5.12
C SER A 81 14.66 3.04 -4.07
N ASP A 82 15.93 2.93 -4.43
CA ASP A 82 16.95 2.30 -3.56
C ASP A 82 17.04 2.95 -2.19
N ASP A 83 16.86 4.28 -2.11
CA ASP A 83 16.94 5.01 -0.85
C ASP A 83 15.68 4.88 0.01
N THR A 84 14.59 4.28 -0.50
CA THR A 84 13.37 4.06 0.27
C THR A 84 13.11 2.59 0.59
N ILE A 85 13.99 1.70 0.17
CA ILE A 85 13.87 0.27 0.50
C ILE A 85 13.97 0.09 2.01
N ASN A 86 13.05 -0.70 2.58
CA ASN A 86 13.07 -1.04 3.99
C ASN A 86 13.36 -2.53 4.15
N LYS A 87 14.60 -2.85 4.46
CA LYS A 87 15.07 -4.25 4.56
C LYS A 87 14.47 -4.99 5.75
N ASN A 88 13.86 -4.28 6.68
CA ASN A 88 13.23 -4.89 7.85
C ASN A 88 11.84 -5.45 7.56
N LEU A 89 11.30 -5.20 6.37
CA LEU A 89 9.97 -5.67 5.97
C LEU A 89 10.09 -6.67 4.83
N PRO A 90 9.32 -7.79 4.86
CA PRO A 90 9.26 -8.71 3.72
C PRO A 90 8.85 -8.02 2.42
N THR A 91 7.98 -7.00 2.49
CA THR A 91 7.50 -6.23 1.35
C THR A 91 8.28 -4.94 1.13
N GLY A 92 9.43 -4.79 1.77
CA GLY A 92 10.15 -3.51 1.84
C GLY A 92 10.79 -3.05 0.54
N HIS A 93 10.82 -3.90 -0.49
CA HIS A 93 11.40 -3.56 -1.80
C HIS A 93 10.37 -3.02 -2.78
N ILE A 94 9.09 -3.09 -2.45
CA ILE A 94 8.00 -2.66 -3.33
C ILE A 94 7.04 -1.73 -2.58
N GLU A 95 6.19 -1.10 -3.35
CA GLU A 95 5.05 -0.37 -2.83
C GLU A 95 3.89 -0.54 -3.82
N VAL A 96 2.66 -0.26 -3.37
CA VAL A 96 1.48 -0.38 -4.23
C VAL A 96 1.00 1.02 -4.56
N ASN A 97 1.02 1.37 -5.85
CA ASN A 97 0.47 2.62 -6.36
C ASN A 97 -1.04 2.46 -6.48
N PHE A 98 -1.77 3.21 -5.67
CA PHE A 98 -3.24 3.20 -5.71
C PHE A 98 -3.72 3.82 -7.02
N TYR A 99 -4.72 3.20 -7.64
CA TYR A 99 -5.36 3.76 -8.82
C TYR A 99 -6.88 3.75 -8.75
#